data_dce380f068b30a17843f9bcdf38c2462
#
_entry.id   dce380f068b30a17843f9bcdf38c2462
#
_cell.length_a   1.000
_cell.length_b   1.000
_cell.length_c   1.000
_cell.angle_alpha   90.00
_cell.angle_beta   90.00
_cell.angle_gamma   90.00
#
_symmetry.space_group_name_H-M   'P 1'
#
loop_
_entity.id
_entity.type
_entity.pdbx_description
1 polymer ?
#
loop_
_entity_poly.entity_id
_entity_poly.type
_entity_poly.pdbx_seq_one_letter_code
_entity_poly.pdbx_strand_id
1 'polypeptide(L)'
;MKPGDTLVVEARELDALLDVLRERGHTLLGPTVRDGAIVLDEIGAAKDLPVGWTDEQDGGRYRLRRRQDGALFGYAVGAHAWKRYLHPPAVVRWRARRTGGGFVAEPEKTPPPRYAFVGVRPCELAAILVQDRVFLGGPFVDPAYRSRRESAFVLAVDCGSPAGTCFCSSMGTGPKAGPGSDLALTEVIEGSQHELVMEVGTERGAEVAGALPHRPAEPADLEAARAVVARAEAGMGRELDTEGLKDLLYRRYEDPRWDEVARRCLACSNCTMVCPTCFCATVEDETDLGGAATERRRIWDSCFSQEFSYVHGGSVRTSGGARYRQWITHKLATWHDQFGVSGCVGCGRCITWCPVGIDITAEARAVRPGETQGS
;
A
#
# COMPACT_ATOMS: atom_id res chain seq x y z
N MET A 1 14.53 -23.18 -13.91
CA MET A 1 14.33 -21.80 -13.50
C MET A 1 14.54 -21.68 -12.01
N LYS A 2 15.12 -20.60 -11.52
CA LYS A 2 15.47 -20.37 -10.09
C LYS A 2 15.32 -18.88 -9.76
N PRO A 3 15.23 -18.51 -8.48
CA PRO A 3 15.30 -17.11 -8.06
C PRO A 3 16.53 -16.39 -8.62
N GLY A 4 16.31 -15.21 -9.15
CA GLY A 4 17.32 -14.39 -9.85
C GLY A 4 17.32 -14.53 -11.37
N ASP A 5 16.66 -15.53 -11.93
CA ASP A 5 16.50 -15.63 -13.38
C ASP A 5 15.56 -14.52 -13.90
N THR A 6 15.85 -14.02 -15.11
CA THR A 6 14.99 -13.05 -15.82
C THR A 6 14.57 -13.63 -17.18
N LEU A 7 13.32 -13.48 -17.49
CA LEU A 7 12.70 -14.02 -18.70
C LEU A 7 11.74 -12.99 -19.31
N VAL A 8 11.36 -13.23 -20.56
CA VAL A 8 10.38 -12.42 -21.28
C VAL A 8 9.17 -13.28 -21.62
N VAL A 9 8.00 -12.73 -21.32
CA VAL A 9 6.70 -13.33 -21.62
C VAL A 9 5.92 -12.31 -22.45
N GLU A 10 5.22 -12.75 -23.49
CA GLU A 10 4.33 -11.86 -24.23
C GLU A 10 3.16 -11.42 -23.31
N ALA A 11 2.74 -10.16 -23.41
CA ALA A 11 1.69 -9.62 -22.56
C ALA A 11 0.35 -10.38 -22.66
N ARG A 12 0.06 -10.98 -23.83
CA ARG A 12 -1.12 -11.83 -24.04
C ARG A 12 -1.12 -13.12 -23.20
N GLU A 13 0.04 -13.56 -22.73
CA GLU A 13 0.18 -14.75 -21.88
C GLU A 13 -0.14 -14.45 -20.39
N LEU A 14 -0.52 -13.21 -20.06
CA LEU A 14 -0.90 -12.86 -18.69
C LEU A 14 -2.09 -13.68 -18.19
N ASP A 15 -3.05 -14.01 -19.05
CA ASP A 15 -4.17 -14.89 -18.68
C ASP A 15 -3.69 -16.28 -18.30
N ALA A 16 -2.71 -16.84 -19.00
CA ALA A 16 -2.11 -18.14 -18.63
C ALA A 16 -1.44 -18.08 -17.24
N LEU A 17 -0.76 -16.97 -16.91
CA LEU A 17 -0.20 -16.77 -15.56
C LEU A 17 -1.29 -16.75 -14.50
N LEU A 18 -2.38 -16.03 -14.76
CA LEU A 18 -3.52 -15.94 -13.83
C LEU A 18 -4.21 -17.31 -13.64
N ASP A 19 -4.31 -18.10 -14.69
CA ASP A 19 -4.88 -19.45 -14.65
C ASP A 19 -4.02 -20.39 -13.79
N VAL A 20 -2.69 -20.37 -13.97
CA VAL A 20 -1.75 -21.15 -13.15
C VAL A 20 -1.90 -20.81 -11.65
N LEU A 21 -2.06 -19.54 -11.31
CA LEU A 21 -2.26 -19.11 -9.91
C LEU A 21 -3.61 -19.60 -9.37
N ARG A 22 -4.68 -19.57 -10.19
CA ARG A 22 -6.02 -20.04 -9.82
C ARG A 22 -6.03 -21.55 -9.62
N GLU A 23 -5.41 -22.31 -10.51
CA GLU A 23 -5.27 -23.77 -10.40
C GLU A 23 -4.52 -24.19 -9.13
N ARG A 24 -3.60 -23.35 -8.65
CA ARG A 24 -2.90 -23.53 -7.38
C ARG A 24 -3.73 -23.11 -6.15
N GLY A 25 -5.00 -22.74 -6.35
CA GLY A 25 -5.97 -22.44 -5.30
C GLY A 25 -5.89 -21.02 -4.75
N HIS A 26 -5.34 -20.07 -5.52
CA HIS A 26 -5.35 -18.66 -5.15
C HIS A 26 -6.61 -17.94 -5.64
N THR A 27 -7.19 -17.09 -4.79
CA THR A 27 -8.11 -16.04 -5.22
C THR A 27 -7.29 -14.88 -5.76
N LEU A 28 -7.55 -14.51 -7.01
CA LEU A 28 -6.80 -13.45 -7.68
C LEU A 28 -7.36 -12.09 -7.28
N LEU A 29 -6.51 -11.23 -6.79
CA LEU A 29 -6.84 -9.85 -6.47
C LEU A 29 -5.98 -8.92 -7.32
N GLY A 30 -6.61 -7.95 -7.97
CA GLY A 30 -5.93 -7.02 -8.85
C GLY A 30 -6.59 -5.66 -8.92
N PRO A 31 -5.92 -4.68 -9.57
CA PRO A 31 -6.54 -3.42 -9.89
C PRO A 31 -7.62 -3.59 -10.95
N THR A 32 -8.75 -2.92 -10.74
CA THR A 32 -9.87 -2.87 -11.69
C THR A 32 -10.55 -1.51 -11.63
N VAL A 33 -11.36 -1.18 -12.63
CA VAL A 33 -12.10 0.09 -12.66
C VAL A 33 -13.49 -0.09 -12.05
N ARG A 34 -13.77 0.66 -10.97
CA ARG A 34 -15.11 0.76 -10.38
C ARG A 34 -15.40 2.20 -9.99
N ASP A 35 -16.61 2.66 -10.22
CA ASP A 35 -17.11 3.98 -9.81
C ASP A 35 -16.17 5.16 -10.18
N GLY A 36 -15.56 5.08 -11.36
CA GLY A 36 -14.67 6.13 -11.85
C GLY A 36 -13.28 6.15 -11.20
N ALA A 37 -12.87 5.08 -10.51
CA ALA A 37 -11.55 4.94 -9.91
C ALA A 37 -10.96 3.54 -10.15
N ILE A 38 -9.61 3.46 -10.08
CA ILE A 38 -8.92 2.18 -10.01
C ILE A 38 -8.91 1.73 -8.55
N VAL A 39 -9.49 0.56 -8.30
CA VAL A 39 -9.59 -0.06 -6.98
C VAL A 39 -8.97 -1.46 -7.00
N LEU A 40 -8.70 -2.03 -5.83
CA LEU A 40 -8.27 -3.43 -5.71
C LEU A 40 -9.49 -4.29 -5.43
N ASP A 41 -9.72 -5.29 -6.27
CA ASP A 41 -10.83 -6.23 -6.13
C ASP A 41 -10.46 -7.61 -6.71
N GLU A 42 -11.37 -8.58 -6.60
CA GLU A 42 -11.23 -9.88 -7.25
C GLU A 42 -11.30 -9.73 -8.77
N ILE A 43 -10.37 -10.38 -9.46
CA ILE A 43 -10.28 -10.40 -10.91
C ILE A 43 -10.35 -11.83 -11.43
N GLY A 44 -10.97 -12.02 -12.58
CA GLY A 44 -11.08 -13.32 -13.26
C GLY A 44 -10.07 -13.50 -14.39
N ALA A 45 -9.66 -12.41 -15.07
CA ALA A 45 -8.79 -12.45 -16.24
C ALA A 45 -8.07 -11.11 -16.44
N ALA A 46 -7.09 -11.07 -17.34
CA ALA A 46 -6.34 -9.87 -17.69
C ALA A 46 -7.23 -8.71 -18.19
N LYS A 47 -8.36 -9.01 -18.83
CA LYS A 47 -9.35 -8.01 -19.28
C LYS A 47 -10.02 -7.23 -18.13
N ASP A 48 -10.00 -7.76 -16.91
CA ASP A 48 -10.57 -7.11 -15.73
C ASP A 48 -9.64 -6.03 -15.18
N LEU A 49 -8.35 -6.05 -15.58
CA LEU A 49 -7.39 -5.00 -15.30
C LEU A 49 -7.79 -3.69 -16.01
N PRO A 50 -7.31 -2.53 -15.55
CA PRO A 50 -7.57 -1.24 -16.19
C PRO A 50 -6.80 -1.08 -17.53
N VAL A 51 -6.97 -2.00 -18.47
CA VAL A 51 -6.26 -1.99 -19.75
C VAL A 51 -6.59 -0.73 -20.54
N GLY A 52 -5.56 -0.01 -21.00
CA GLY A 52 -5.72 1.25 -21.73
C GLY A 52 -6.27 2.40 -20.89
N TRP A 53 -6.15 2.33 -19.56
CA TRP A 53 -6.44 3.42 -18.65
C TRP A 53 -5.18 3.97 -18.00
N THR A 54 -5.22 5.24 -17.66
CA THR A 54 -4.29 5.93 -16.77
C THR A 54 -5.08 6.84 -15.83
N ASP A 55 -4.39 7.49 -14.92
CA ASP A 55 -4.98 8.40 -13.96
C ASP A 55 -4.18 9.70 -13.85
N GLU A 56 -4.89 10.78 -13.59
CA GLU A 56 -4.34 12.08 -13.22
C GLU A 56 -4.63 12.32 -11.74
N GLN A 57 -3.59 12.59 -10.97
CA GLN A 57 -3.70 12.82 -9.54
C GLN A 57 -2.99 14.12 -9.14
N ASP A 58 -3.64 14.88 -8.27
CA ASP A 58 -3.09 16.06 -7.60
C ASP A 58 -3.73 16.18 -6.21
N GLY A 59 -3.35 17.21 -5.44
CA GLY A 59 -3.91 17.44 -4.10
C GLY A 59 -5.45 17.49 -4.11
N GLY A 60 -6.10 16.49 -3.49
CA GLY A 60 -7.57 16.38 -3.45
C GLY A 60 -8.23 16.05 -4.80
N ARG A 61 -7.49 15.55 -5.76
CA ARG A 61 -7.99 15.28 -7.11
C ARG A 61 -7.57 13.93 -7.63
N TYR A 62 -8.53 13.19 -8.18
CA TYR A 62 -8.33 11.94 -8.91
C TYR A 62 -9.22 11.93 -10.15
N ARG A 63 -8.67 11.58 -11.32
CA ARG A 63 -9.40 11.45 -12.58
C ARG A 63 -8.83 10.31 -13.42
N LEU A 64 -9.70 9.42 -13.89
CA LEU A 64 -9.33 8.42 -14.90
C LEU A 64 -9.23 9.06 -16.27
N ARG A 65 -8.25 8.60 -17.06
CA ARG A 65 -8.04 8.98 -18.45
C ARG A 65 -7.84 7.73 -19.30
N ARG A 66 -8.22 7.84 -20.57
CA ARG A 66 -7.89 6.81 -21.56
C ARG A 66 -6.49 7.04 -22.09
N ARG A 67 -5.76 5.95 -22.26
CA ARG A 67 -4.49 5.88 -23.00
C ARG A 67 -4.78 5.53 -24.45
N GLN A 68 -3.80 5.78 -25.32
CA GLN A 68 -3.86 5.40 -26.74
C GLN A 68 -3.17 4.05 -27.00
N ASP A 69 -2.50 3.48 -26.00
CA ASP A 69 -1.87 2.17 -26.03
C ASP A 69 -2.70 1.13 -25.23
N GLY A 70 -2.34 -0.13 -25.39
CA GLY A 70 -2.97 -1.24 -24.70
C GLY A 70 -2.34 -1.60 -23.35
N ALA A 71 -1.66 -0.65 -22.68
CA ALA A 71 -0.96 -0.91 -21.42
C ALA A 71 -1.87 -1.59 -20.40
N LEU A 72 -1.37 -2.68 -19.82
CA LEU A 72 -2.03 -3.44 -18.75
C LEU A 72 -1.91 -2.71 -17.41
N PHE A 73 -0.76 -2.01 -17.21
CA PHE A 73 -0.39 -1.38 -15.95
C PHE A 73 -0.03 0.10 -16.10
N GLY A 74 -0.64 0.83 -17.03
CA GLY A 74 -0.34 2.22 -17.36
C GLY A 74 -0.89 3.28 -16.39
N TYR A 75 -1.05 2.97 -15.10
CA TYR A 75 -1.67 3.81 -14.07
C TYR A 75 -0.86 3.77 -12.77
N ALA A 76 -1.13 4.71 -11.87
CA ALA A 76 -0.56 4.73 -10.53
C ALA A 76 -1.50 4.06 -9.50
N VAL A 77 -1.18 4.19 -8.22
CA VAL A 77 -1.95 3.58 -7.13
C VAL A 77 -3.26 4.33 -6.85
N GLY A 78 -4.37 3.60 -6.72
CA GLY A 78 -5.67 4.14 -6.34
C GLY A 78 -5.84 4.31 -4.82
N ALA A 79 -7.10 4.49 -4.38
CA ALA A 79 -7.45 4.65 -2.96
C ALA A 79 -7.19 3.41 -2.11
N HIS A 80 -7.34 2.23 -2.70
CA HIS A 80 -7.16 0.97 -1.99
C HIS A 80 -5.66 0.60 -1.90
N ALA A 81 -5.28 -0.05 -0.81
CA ALA A 81 -3.95 -0.62 -0.60
C ALA A 81 -4.07 -2.10 -0.24
N TRP A 82 -3.05 -2.91 -0.53
CA TRP A 82 -3.00 -4.34 -0.21
C TRP A 82 -3.12 -4.62 1.28
N LYS A 83 -2.87 -3.60 2.10
CA LYS A 83 -3.13 -3.63 3.55
C LYS A 83 -4.50 -4.19 3.89
N ARG A 84 -5.55 -3.86 3.12
CA ARG A 84 -6.92 -4.30 3.41
C ARG A 84 -7.12 -5.82 3.40
N TYR A 85 -6.23 -6.55 2.74
CA TYR A 85 -6.27 -8.00 2.67
C TYR A 85 -5.36 -8.67 3.69
N LEU A 86 -4.19 -8.08 3.96
CA LEU A 86 -3.22 -8.60 4.94
C LEU A 86 -3.59 -8.20 6.39
N HIS A 87 -4.08 -6.99 6.57
CA HIS A 87 -4.56 -6.41 7.82
C HIS A 87 -5.97 -5.83 7.60
N PRO A 88 -7.02 -6.68 7.52
CA PRO A 88 -8.37 -6.27 7.16
C PRO A 88 -8.93 -5.17 8.07
N PRO A 89 -9.85 -4.32 7.55
CA PRO A 89 -10.47 -3.22 8.30
C PRO A 89 -11.17 -3.67 9.59
N ALA A 90 -11.75 -4.87 9.58
CA ALA A 90 -12.36 -5.47 10.76
C ALA A 90 -12.01 -6.96 10.82
N VAL A 91 -11.63 -7.44 11.99
CA VAL A 91 -11.32 -8.85 12.25
C VAL A 91 -11.92 -9.25 13.59
N VAL A 92 -12.79 -10.25 13.60
CA VAL A 92 -13.24 -10.88 14.83
C VAL A 92 -12.07 -11.64 15.44
N ARG A 93 -11.77 -11.34 16.70
CA ARG A 93 -10.65 -11.98 17.43
C ARG A 93 -11.11 -13.22 18.17
N TRP A 94 -12.33 -13.18 18.71
CA TRP A 94 -13.02 -14.31 19.31
C TRP A 94 -14.51 -14.02 19.45
N ARG A 95 -15.28 -15.10 19.57
CA ARG A 95 -16.69 -15.08 19.91
C ARG A 95 -16.92 -15.89 21.16
N ALA A 96 -17.93 -15.52 21.94
CA ALA A 96 -18.41 -16.34 23.03
C ALA A 96 -19.94 -16.41 23.01
N ARG A 97 -20.46 -17.57 23.34
CA ARG A 97 -21.89 -17.82 23.44
C ARG A 97 -22.25 -18.14 24.88
N ARG A 98 -23.36 -17.58 25.33
CA ARG A 98 -23.90 -17.85 26.67
C ARG A 98 -24.46 -19.28 26.72
N THR A 99 -24.11 -20.01 27.79
CA THR A 99 -24.62 -21.33 28.12
C THR A 99 -25.16 -21.29 29.54
N GLY A 100 -25.87 -22.35 29.97
CA GLY A 100 -26.41 -22.41 31.34
C GLY A 100 -25.38 -22.28 32.46
N GLY A 101 -24.08 -22.44 32.17
CA GLY A 101 -22.97 -22.34 33.11
C GLY A 101 -22.04 -21.14 32.92
N GLY A 102 -22.39 -20.18 32.02
CA GLY A 102 -21.54 -19.02 31.72
C GLY A 102 -21.35 -18.81 30.25
N PHE A 103 -20.18 -18.26 29.84
CA PHE A 103 -19.83 -18.05 28.44
C PHE A 103 -18.79 -19.08 27.96
N VAL A 104 -19.00 -19.63 26.78
CA VAL A 104 -18.06 -20.52 26.10
C VAL A 104 -17.47 -19.80 24.90
N ALA A 105 -16.13 -19.68 24.86
CA ALA A 105 -15.42 -19.09 23.74
C ALA A 105 -15.45 -20.02 22.52
N GLU A 106 -15.73 -19.46 21.36
CA GLU A 106 -15.70 -20.12 20.07
C GLU A 106 -14.47 -19.60 19.29
N PRO A 107 -13.47 -20.44 19.00
CA PRO A 107 -12.34 -20.03 18.19
C PRO A 107 -12.78 -19.79 16.74
N GLU A 108 -12.12 -18.85 16.04
CA GLU A 108 -12.30 -18.68 14.63
C GLU A 108 -11.83 -19.94 13.88
N LYS A 109 -12.72 -20.55 13.09
CA LYS A 109 -12.45 -21.82 12.39
C LYS A 109 -12.13 -21.64 10.92
N THR A 110 -12.30 -20.43 10.35
CA THR A 110 -12.11 -20.21 8.92
C THR A 110 -10.63 -20.00 8.62
N PRO A 111 -10.01 -20.88 7.80
CA PRO A 111 -8.66 -20.63 7.35
C PRO A 111 -8.61 -19.33 6.54
N PRO A 112 -7.50 -18.58 6.61
CA PRO A 112 -7.37 -17.37 5.82
C PRO A 112 -7.39 -17.73 4.32
N PRO A 113 -8.01 -16.89 3.49
CA PRO A 113 -7.99 -17.10 2.04
C PRO A 113 -6.56 -17.00 1.50
N ARG A 114 -6.27 -17.83 0.50
CA ARG A 114 -5.00 -17.78 -0.22
C ARG A 114 -5.14 -16.78 -1.36
N TYR A 115 -4.51 -15.62 -1.23
CA TYR A 115 -4.56 -14.58 -2.24
C TYR A 115 -3.35 -14.61 -3.17
N ALA A 116 -3.56 -14.30 -4.46
CA ALA A 116 -2.52 -13.82 -5.35
C ALA A 116 -2.75 -12.33 -5.62
N PHE A 117 -1.82 -11.51 -5.20
CA PHE A 117 -1.84 -10.05 -5.41
C PHE A 117 -1.20 -9.75 -6.76
N VAL A 118 -2.02 -9.34 -7.73
CA VAL A 118 -1.62 -9.05 -9.11
C VAL A 118 -1.44 -7.54 -9.28
N GLY A 119 -0.26 -7.10 -9.72
CA GLY A 119 0.00 -5.70 -9.99
C GLY A 119 0.42 -4.86 -8.78
N VAL A 120 1.11 -5.47 -7.80
CA VAL A 120 1.64 -4.78 -6.63
C VAL A 120 2.72 -3.78 -7.06
N ARG A 121 2.47 -2.49 -6.85
CA ARG A 121 3.47 -1.46 -7.18
C ARG A 121 4.65 -1.48 -6.21
N PRO A 122 5.85 -1.00 -6.63
CA PRO A 122 7.05 -1.00 -5.78
C PRO A 122 6.85 -0.34 -4.42
N CYS A 123 6.22 0.84 -4.38
CA CYS A 123 5.88 1.51 -3.12
C CYS A 123 4.89 0.73 -2.25
N GLU A 124 4.03 -0.10 -2.84
CA GLU A 124 3.12 -0.97 -2.10
C GLU A 124 3.83 -2.23 -1.60
N LEU A 125 4.75 -2.79 -2.39
CA LEU A 125 5.62 -3.87 -1.94
C LEU A 125 6.46 -3.41 -0.73
N ALA A 126 7.07 -2.22 -0.83
CA ALA A 126 7.79 -1.61 0.29
C ALA A 126 6.87 -1.41 1.51
N ALA A 127 5.61 -1.01 1.30
CA ALA A 127 4.65 -0.88 2.40
C ALA A 127 4.30 -2.22 3.05
N ILE A 128 4.19 -3.31 2.29
CA ILE A 128 4.02 -4.68 2.83
C ILE A 128 5.21 -5.04 3.71
N LEU A 129 6.44 -4.79 3.24
CA LEU A 129 7.66 -5.06 4.03
C LEU A 129 7.75 -4.19 5.30
N VAL A 130 7.26 -2.96 5.26
CA VAL A 130 7.12 -2.12 6.45
C VAL A 130 6.12 -2.72 7.43
N GLN A 131 4.98 -3.22 6.95
CA GLN A 131 3.99 -3.90 7.79
C GLN A 131 4.51 -5.24 8.35
N ASP A 132 5.33 -5.97 7.59
CA ASP A 132 6.01 -7.18 8.08
C ASP A 132 6.85 -6.85 9.33
N ARG A 133 7.57 -5.71 9.36
CA ARG A 133 8.31 -5.26 10.55
C ARG A 133 7.40 -4.97 11.75
N VAL A 134 6.22 -4.38 11.49
CA VAL A 134 5.24 -4.06 12.55
C VAL A 134 4.59 -5.31 13.12
N PHE A 135 4.14 -6.23 12.27
CA PHE A 135 3.30 -7.35 12.69
C PHE A 135 4.07 -8.64 12.93
N LEU A 136 5.28 -8.78 12.37
CA LEU A 136 6.09 -10.01 12.48
C LEU A 136 7.42 -9.78 13.19
N GLY A 137 7.94 -8.54 13.20
CA GLY A 137 9.30 -8.22 13.66
C GLY A 137 9.47 -8.02 15.17
N GLY A 138 8.40 -8.02 15.95
CA GLY A 138 8.44 -7.78 17.38
C GLY A 138 8.35 -9.07 18.23
N PRO A 139 8.37 -8.94 19.56
CA PRO A 139 8.19 -10.07 20.47
C PRO A 139 6.77 -10.66 20.40
N PHE A 140 5.82 -9.91 19.88
CA PHE A 140 4.42 -10.33 19.72
C PHE A 140 4.05 -10.30 18.24
N VAL A 141 3.97 -11.47 17.66
CA VAL A 141 3.59 -11.63 16.25
C VAL A 141 2.09 -11.71 16.13
N ASP A 142 1.50 -10.94 15.20
CA ASP A 142 0.07 -11.07 14.86
C ASP A 142 -0.15 -12.35 14.03
N PRO A 143 -0.80 -13.39 14.59
CA PRO A 143 -0.97 -14.66 13.88
C PRO A 143 -1.90 -14.54 12.68
N ALA A 144 -2.86 -13.63 12.70
CA ALA A 144 -3.79 -13.42 11.59
C ALA A 144 -3.10 -12.73 10.40
N TYR A 145 -2.21 -11.78 10.68
CA TYR A 145 -1.37 -11.17 9.63
C TYR A 145 -0.39 -12.19 9.06
N ARG A 146 0.34 -12.91 9.92
CA ARG A 146 1.30 -13.94 9.51
C ARG A 146 0.68 -14.93 8.54
N SER A 147 -0.45 -15.53 8.92
CA SER A 147 -1.11 -16.56 8.12
C SER A 147 -1.50 -16.06 6.72
N ARG A 148 -2.02 -14.81 6.62
CA ARG A 148 -2.35 -14.18 5.34
C ARG A 148 -1.10 -13.87 4.52
N ARG A 149 -0.05 -13.35 5.17
CA ARG A 149 1.19 -12.96 4.51
C ARG A 149 1.95 -14.16 3.93
N GLU A 150 2.07 -15.24 4.69
CA GLU A 150 2.76 -16.46 4.28
C GLU A 150 2.03 -17.18 3.13
N SER A 151 0.69 -17.12 3.11
CA SER A 151 -0.12 -17.74 2.06
C SER A 151 -0.25 -16.88 0.80
N ALA A 152 0.06 -15.59 0.85
CA ALA A 152 -0.06 -14.70 -0.30
C ALA A 152 1.01 -14.96 -1.35
N PHE A 153 0.62 -14.98 -2.64
CA PHE A 153 1.52 -14.87 -3.78
C PHE A 153 1.58 -13.41 -4.22
N VAL A 154 2.75 -12.88 -4.46
CA VAL A 154 2.95 -11.46 -4.80
C VAL A 154 3.55 -11.33 -6.19
N LEU A 155 2.71 -10.87 -7.13
CA LEU A 155 3.13 -10.44 -8.46
C LEU A 155 3.30 -8.92 -8.47
N ALA A 156 4.54 -8.46 -8.31
CA ALA A 156 4.88 -7.05 -8.38
C ALA A 156 4.96 -6.57 -9.83
N VAL A 157 4.70 -5.27 -10.03
CA VAL A 157 4.83 -4.63 -11.35
C VAL A 157 5.55 -3.30 -11.19
N ASP A 158 6.68 -3.14 -11.88
CA ASP A 158 7.43 -1.90 -11.93
C ASP A 158 6.54 -0.74 -12.41
N CYS A 159 6.77 0.42 -11.86
CA CYS A 159 5.96 1.58 -12.20
C CYS A 159 6.48 2.24 -13.47
N GLY A 160 5.71 2.18 -14.56
CA GLY A 160 5.98 2.90 -15.80
C GLY A 160 5.27 4.26 -15.91
N SER A 161 4.27 4.52 -15.05
CA SER A 161 3.44 5.72 -15.10
C SER A 161 3.17 6.23 -13.68
N PRO A 162 4.04 7.07 -13.09
CA PRO A 162 3.80 7.66 -11.79
C PRO A 162 2.71 8.74 -11.87
N ALA A 163 2.01 8.97 -10.76
CA ALA A 163 1.05 10.06 -10.65
C ALA A 163 1.70 11.37 -10.21
N GLY A 164 0.99 12.48 -10.40
CA GLY A 164 1.43 13.81 -9.98
C GLY A 164 1.66 13.98 -8.46
N THR A 165 1.24 13.03 -7.65
CA THR A 165 1.44 13.03 -6.18
C THR A 165 2.48 12.03 -5.70
N CYS A 166 3.08 11.21 -6.60
CA CYS A 166 4.08 10.21 -6.26
C CYS A 166 5.45 10.86 -5.95
N PHE A 167 6.14 10.30 -4.93
CA PHE A 167 7.52 10.65 -4.54
C PHE A 167 8.27 9.45 -3.96
N CYS A 168 7.95 8.23 -4.44
CA CYS A 168 8.56 7.02 -3.92
C CYS A 168 10.08 6.93 -4.23
N SER A 169 10.58 7.58 -5.26
CA SER A 169 12.02 7.71 -5.53
C SER A 169 12.74 8.44 -4.39
N SER A 170 12.15 9.53 -3.86
CA SER A 170 12.70 10.25 -2.68
C SER A 170 12.76 9.37 -1.43
N MET A 171 11.93 8.33 -1.36
CA MET A 171 11.86 7.40 -0.22
C MET A 171 12.67 6.12 -0.45
N GLY A 172 13.26 5.92 -1.63
CA GLY A 172 13.97 4.70 -2.00
C GLY A 172 13.05 3.46 -2.09
N THR A 173 11.75 3.66 -2.42
CA THR A 173 10.73 2.61 -2.41
C THR A 173 10.08 2.34 -3.77
N GLY A 174 10.66 2.84 -4.83
CA GLY A 174 10.24 2.70 -6.24
C GLY A 174 10.94 3.75 -7.09
N PRO A 175 10.68 3.73 -8.41
CA PRO A 175 9.66 2.98 -9.20
C PRO A 175 10.01 1.53 -9.56
N LYS A 176 11.23 1.03 -9.30
CA LYS A 176 11.62 -0.37 -9.45
C LYS A 176 11.21 -1.18 -8.23
N ALA A 177 10.66 -2.37 -8.44
CA ALA A 177 10.37 -3.30 -7.35
C ALA A 177 11.66 -3.83 -6.72
N GLY A 178 11.73 -3.75 -5.39
CA GLY A 178 12.76 -4.39 -4.59
C GLY A 178 12.42 -5.86 -4.30
N PRO A 179 13.21 -6.54 -3.44
CA PRO A 179 12.95 -7.90 -3.01
C PRO A 179 11.63 -8.00 -2.23
N GLY A 180 11.05 -9.20 -2.17
CA GLY A 180 9.83 -9.49 -1.38
C GLY A 180 8.60 -9.87 -2.19
N SER A 181 8.71 -9.91 -3.54
CA SER A 181 7.73 -10.49 -4.45
C SER A 181 8.10 -11.91 -4.88
N ASP A 182 7.13 -12.71 -5.32
CA ASP A 182 7.37 -14.00 -5.95
C ASP A 182 7.82 -13.84 -7.41
N LEU A 183 7.19 -12.88 -8.10
CA LEU A 183 7.57 -12.42 -9.44
C LEU A 183 7.50 -10.89 -9.49
N ALA A 184 8.40 -10.26 -10.26
CA ALA A 184 8.35 -8.83 -10.56
C ALA A 184 8.34 -8.62 -12.08
N LEU A 185 7.40 -7.82 -12.57
CA LEU A 185 7.22 -7.54 -14.00
C LEU A 185 7.62 -6.11 -14.32
N THR A 186 8.27 -5.91 -15.46
CA THR A 186 8.32 -4.62 -16.15
C THR A 186 7.56 -4.73 -17.46
N GLU A 187 6.50 -3.95 -17.63
CA GLU A 187 5.74 -3.88 -18.87
C GLU A 187 6.49 -3.00 -19.89
N VAL A 188 6.84 -3.59 -21.04
CA VAL A 188 7.53 -2.92 -22.14
C VAL A 188 6.61 -2.89 -23.35
N ILE A 189 6.34 -1.69 -23.88
CA ILE A 189 5.55 -1.48 -25.09
C ILE A 189 6.40 -0.68 -26.06
N GLU A 190 6.80 -1.30 -27.18
CA GLU A 190 7.59 -0.68 -28.25
C GLU A 190 6.97 -1.00 -29.62
N GLY A 191 6.35 0.00 -30.23
CA GLY A 191 5.64 -0.17 -31.50
C GLY A 191 4.52 -1.20 -31.39
N SER A 192 4.67 -2.36 -32.07
CA SER A 192 3.73 -3.48 -31.99
C SER A 192 4.10 -4.55 -30.95
N GLN A 193 5.27 -4.44 -30.34
CA GLN A 193 5.71 -5.37 -29.31
C GLN A 193 5.12 -4.96 -27.96
N HIS A 194 4.56 -5.95 -27.23
CA HIS A 194 4.02 -5.79 -25.89
C HIS A 194 4.47 -6.98 -25.05
N GLU A 195 5.49 -6.79 -24.27
CA GLU A 195 6.20 -7.81 -23.52
C GLU A 195 6.27 -7.47 -22.04
N LEU A 196 6.37 -8.53 -21.23
CA LEU A 196 6.58 -8.48 -19.79
C LEU A 196 7.97 -9.04 -19.49
N VAL A 197 8.90 -8.19 -19.11
CA VAL A 197 10.20 -8.62 -18.59
C VAL A 197 9.97 -9.04 -17.13
N MET A 198 10.16 -10.32 -16.84
CA MET A 198 9.78 -10.95 -15.58
C MET A 198 11.02 -11.40 -14.81
N GLU A 199 11.19 -10.91 -13.60
CA GLU A 199 12.22 -11.31 -12.65
C GLU A 199 11.65 -12.32 -11.65
N VAL A 200 12.32 -13.43 -11.45
CA VAL A 200 11.92 -14.50 -10.53
C VAL A 200 12.45 -14.20 -9.13
N GLY A 201 11.56 -13.97 -8.16
CA GLY A 201 11.94 -13.61 -6.80
C GLY A 201 12.03 -14.78 -5.82
N THR A 202 11.23 -15.84 -6.02
CA THR A 202 11.16 -17.01 -5.12
C THR A 202 11.04 -18.31 -5.88
N GLU A 203 11.22 -19.43 -5.19
CA GLU A 203 10.99 -20.77 -5.78
C GLU A 203 9.53 -20.93 -6.25
N ARG A 204 8.54 -20.42 -5.49
CA ARG A 204 7.13 -20.41 -5.93
C ARG A 204 6.94 -19.61 -7.22
N GLY A 205 7.65 -18.47 -7.33
CA GLY A 205 7.69 -17.68 -8.55
C GLY A 205 8.31 -18.45 -9.71
N ALA A 206 9.41 -19.16 -9.49
CA ALA A 206 10.05 -20.00 -10.49
C ALA A 206 9.12 -21.09 -11.04
N GLU A 207 8.37 -21.75 -10.15
CA GLU A 207 7.40 -22.76 -10.53
C GLU A 207 6.23 -22.20 -11.37
N VAL A 208 5.75 -21.00 -11.04
CA VAL A 208 4.66 -20.34 -11.80
C VAL A 208 5.18 -19.88 -13.14
N ALA A 209 6.33 -19.20 -13.18
CA ALA A 209 6.92 -18.71 -14.41
C ALA A 209 7.32 -19.84 -15.36
N GLY A 210 7.79 -21.00 -14.83
CA GLY A 210 8.14 -22.18 -15.61
C GLY A 210 6.97 -22.85 -16.32
N ALA A 211 5.74 -22.57 -15.92
CA ALA A 211 4.54 -23.09 -16.57
C ALA A 211 4.08 -22.24 -17.78
N LEU A 212 4.72 -21.09 -18.02
CA LEU A 212 4.34 -20.16 -19.08
C LEU A 212 5.22 -20.34 -20.33
N PRO A 213 4.71 -20.03 -21.53
CA PRO A 213 5.56 -19.79 -22.70
C PRO A 213 6.47 -18.60 -22.43
N HIS A 214 7.79 -18.79 -22.49
CA HIS A 214 8.75 -17.74 -22.20
C HIS A 214 10.05 -17.94 -22.98
N ARG A 215 10.86 -16.88 -23.07
CA ARG A 215 12.26 -16.93 -23.49
C ARG A 215 13.17 -16.32 -22.42
N PRO A 216 14.44 -16.69 -22.35
CA PRO A 216 15.40 -15.96 -21.54
C PRO A 216 15.45 -14.48 -21.95
N ALA A 217 15.63 -13.58 -20.97
CA ALA A 217 15.82 -12.16 -21.28
C ALA A 217 17.21 -11.92 -21.86
N GLU A 218 17.27 -11.16 -22.95
CA GLU A 218 18.49 -10.69 -23.58
C GLU A 218 18.91 -9.31 -23.03
N PRO A 219 20.16 -8.86 -23.23
CA PRO A 219 20.59 -7.54 -22.76
C PRO A 219 19.70 -6.38 -23.22
N ALA A 220 19.12 -6.46 -24.43
CA ALA A 220 18.20 -5.46 -24.96
C ALA A 220 16.90 -5.36 -24.16
N ASP A 221 16.34 -6.51 -23.75
CA ASP A 221 15.12 -6.55 -22.92
C ASP A 221 15.35 -5.88 -21.56
N LEU A 222 16.50 -6.18 -20.96
CA LEU A 222 16.89 -5.59 -19.68
C LEU A 222 17.11 -4.06 -19.81
N GLU A 223 17.63 -3.59 -20.93
CA GLU A 223 17.79 -2.17 -21.19
C GLU A 223 16.44 -1.48 -21.38
N ALA A 224 15.53 -2.08 -22.15
CA ALA A 224 14.17 -1.59 -22.34
C ALA A 224 13.42 -1.51 -20.99
N ALA A 225 13.53 -2.53 -20.16
CA ALA A 225 12.94 -2.52 -18.81
C ALA A 225 13.53 -1.41 -17.93
N ARG A 226 14.86 -1.21 -17.93
CA ARG A 226 15.52 -0.10 -17.21
C ARG A 226 15.04 1.26 -17.71
N ALA A 227 14.87 1.42 -19.01
CA ALA A 227 14.38 2.67 -19.60
C ALA A 227 12.94 3.00 -19.16
N VAL A 228 12.06 1.99 -18.99
CA VAL A 228 10.71 2.20 -18.41
C VAL A 228 10.80 2.77 -17.01
N VAL A 229 11.61 2.16 -16.15
CA VAL A 229 11.80 2.58 -14.76
C VAL A 229 12.42 3.98 -14.67
N ALA A 230 13.45 4.27 -15.48
CA ALA A 230 14.11 5.57 -15.51
C ALA A 230 13.16 6.69 -15.95
N ARG A 231 12.31 6.45 -16.95
CA ARG A 231 11.27 7.43 -17.37
C ARG A 231 10.27 7.69 -16.23
N ALA A 232 9.87 6.65 -15.51
CA ALA A 232 8.98 6.82 -14.37
C ALA A 232 9.62 7.60 -13.23
N GLU A 233 10.89 7.37 -12.95
CA GLU A 233 11.64 8.12 -11.94
C GLU A 233 11.72 9.60 -12.28
N ALA A 234 12.07 9.92 -13.53
CA ALA A 234 12.11 11.30 -14.02
C ALA A 234 10.72 11.98 -14.06
N GLY A 235 9.64 11.19 -14.11
CA GLY A 235 8.25 11.67 -14.14
C GLY A 235 7.58 11.80 -12.79
N MET A 236 8.30 11.66 -11.66
CA MET A 236 7.72 11.81 -10.34
C MET A 236 7.13 13.20 -10.12
N GLY A 237 5.90 13.26 -9.60
CA GLY A 237 5.19 14.54 -9.46
C GLY A 237 5.50 15.31 -8.19
N ARG A 238 6.14 14.68 -7.21
CA ARG A 238 6.54 15.27 -5.93
C ARG A 238 7.95 14.81 -5.54
N GLU A 239 8.55 15.57 -4.67
CA GLU A 239 9.85 15.28 -4.07
C GLU A 239 9.80 15.58 -2.56
N LEU A 240 10.51 14.78 -1.79
CA LEU A 240 10.69 14.95 -0.36
C LEU A 240 12.19 14.88 -0.03
N ASP A 241 12.76 15.97 0.44
CA ASP A 241 14.09 15.95 1.03
C ASP A 241 14.03 15.23 2.40
N THR A 242 14.67 14.06 2.46
CA THR A 242 14.70 13.19 3.64
C THR A 242 15.92 13.43 4.52
N GLU A 243 16.92 14.23 4.06
CA GLU A 243 18.14 14.48 4.80
C GLU A 243 17.87 15.27 6.09
N GLY A 244 18.26 14.71 7.22
CA GLY A 244 18.07 15.30 8.54
C GLY A 244 16.60 15.52 8.94
N LEU A 245 15.62 15.01 8.15
CA LEU A 245 14.19 15.27 8.37
C LEU A 245 13.68 14.71 9.70
N LYS A 246 14.17 13.54 10.13
CA LYS A 246 13.84 12.96 11.43
C LYS A 246 14.15 13.92 12.57
N ASP A 247 15.40 14.38 12.64
CA ASP A 247 15.86 15.26 13.71
C ASP A 247 15.23 16.66 13.62
N LEU A 248 14.94 17.12 12.40
CA LEU A 248 14.23 18.36 12.18
C LEU A 248 12.82 18.29 12.79
N LEU A 249 12.04 17.26 12.52
CA LEU A 249 10.70 17.10 13.06
C LEU A 249 10.68 17.00 14.59
N TYR A 250 11.71 16.41 15.21
CA TYR A 250 11.86 16.43 16.66
C TYR A 250 12.15 17.84 17.20
N ARG A 251 13.06 18.58 16.58
CA ARG A 251 13.35 19.97 16.98
C ARG A 251 12.19 20.93 16.74
N ARG A 252 11.35 20.65 15.74
CA ARG A 252 10.17 21.44 15.35
C ARG A 252 8.85 20.90 15.92
N TYR A 253 8.92 20.17 17.03
CA TYR A 253 7.74 19.56 17.62
C TYR A 253 6.65 20.57 17.98
N GLU A 254 7.00 21.76 18.47
CA GLU A 254 6.09 22.86 18.83
C GLU A 254 6.01 23.95 17.73
N ASP A 255 6.24 23.59 16.46
CA ASP A 255 6.19 24.54 15.35
C ASP A 255 4.73 25.03 15.12
N PRO A 256 4.50 26.35 14.96
CA PRO A 256 3.17 26.90 14.70
C PRO A 256 2.54 26.42 13.39
N ARG A 257 3.32 25.84 12.48
CA ARG A 257 2.83 25.22 11.24
C ARG A 257 1.77 24.17 11.50
N TRP A 258 1.85 23.44 12.60
CA TRP A 258 0.86 22.42 12.93
C TRP A 258 -0.55 22.99 13.12
N ASP A 259 -0.67 24.18 13.69
CA ASP A 259 -1.95 24.88 13.84
C ASP A 259 -2.44 25.47 12.51
N GLU A 260 -1.52 25.92 11.64
CA GLU A 260 -1.87 26.39 10.29
C GLU A 260 -2.47 25.25 9.44
N VAL A 261 -1.85 24.08 9.47
CA VAL A 261 -2.40 22.92 8.78
C VAL A 261 -3.74 22.48 9.38
N ALA A 262 -3.86 22.54 10.72
CA ALA A 262 -5.09 22.18 11.41
C ALA A 262 -6.30 23.05 11.02
N ARG A 263 -6.09 24.32 10.67
CA ARG A 263 -7.16 25.21 10.18
C ARG A 263 -7.76 24.74 8.86
N ARG A 264 -7.00 24.00 8.04
CA ARG A 264 -7.45 23.42 6.77
C ARG A 264 -7.92 21.98 6.91
N CYS A 265 -7.38 21.24 7.89
CA CYS A 265 -7.61 19.82 8.06
C CYS A 265 -9.01 19.51 8.59
N LEU A 266 -9.77 18.70 7.89
CA LEU A 266 -11.11 18.26 8.30
C LEU A 266 -11.08 17.12 9.36
N ALA A 267 -9.92 16.65 9.77
CA ALA A 267 -9.75 15.48 10.64
C ALA A 267 -10.53 14.23 10.19
N CYS A 268 -10.77 14.09 8.88
CA CYS A 268 -11.61 13.03 8.28
C CYS A 268 -10.96 11.64 8.25
N SER A 269 -9.71 11.52 8.67
CA SER A 269 -8.94 10.26 8.71
C SER A 269 -8.58 9.64 7.34
N ASN A 270 -8.99 10.21 6.20
CA ASN A 270 -8.68 9.64 4.88
C ASN A 270 -7.19 9.35 4.69
N CYS A 271 -6.31 10.29 5.09
CA CYS A 271 -4.86 10.13 4.96
C CYS A 271 -4.29 8.89 5.66
N THR A 272 -4.94 8.39 6.72
CA THR A 272 -4.55 7.16 7.42
C THR A 272 -5.24 5.94 6.84
N MET A 273 -6.48 6.06 6.40
CA MET A 273 -7.27 4.95 5.83
C MET A 273 -6.70 4.48 4.48
N VAL A 274 -6.36 5.42 3.58
CA VAL A 274 -5.76 5.10 2.27
C VAL A 274 -4.27 4.74 2.37
N CYS A 275 -3.62 5.05 3.50
CA CYS A 275 -2.19 4.81 3.66
C CYS A 275 -1.89 3.31 3.77
N PRO A 276 -0.96 2.77 2.94
CA PRO A 276 -0.63 1.35 2.96
C PRO A 276 0.17 0.92 4.21
N THR A 277 0.78 1.87 4.93
CA THR A 277 1.60 1.58 6.12
C THR A 277 0.90 1.87 7.44
N CYS A 278 -0.13 2.73 7.49
CA CYS A 278 -0.86 3.02 8.73
C CYS A 278 -1.56 1.77 9.26
N PHE A 279 -1.38 1.48 10.55
CA PHE A 279 -1.89 0.28 11.22
C PHE A 279 -2.69 0.57 12.49
N CYS A 280 -3.03 1.84 12.74
CA CYS A 280 -3.86 2.22 13.88
C CYS A 280 -5.12 1.35 13.92
N ALA A 281 -5.40 0.78 15.07
CA ALA A 281 -6.55 -0.08 15.30
C ALA A 281 -7.04 0.09 16.73
N THR A 282 -8.34 -0.13 16.91
CA THR A 282 -8.95 -0.26 18.25
C THR A 282 -9.60 -1.63 18.38
N VAL A 283 -9.95 -1.99 19.61
CA VAL A 283 -10.64 -3.25 19.94
C VAL A 283 -11.98 -2.90 20.55
N GLU A 284 -13.03 -3.47 19.99
CA GLU A 284 -14.41 -3.29 20.42
C GLU A 284 -15.02 -4.62 20.85
N ASP A 285 -15.80 -4.57 21.93
CA ASP A 285 -16.62 -5.68 22.38
C ASP A 285 -18.08 -5.39 22.03
N GLU A 286 -18.70 -6.26 21.25
CA GLU A 286 -20.12 -6.19 20.89
C GLU A 286 -20.87 -7.36 21.53
N THR A 287 -22.00 -7.04 22.15
CA THR A 287 -22.92 -8.05 22.70
C THR A 287 -24.26 -7.89 22.02
N ASP A 288 -24.89 -9.00 21.63
CA ASP A 288 -26.22 -8.96 21.06
C ASP A 288 -27.27 -8.45 22.06
N LEU A 289 -28.39 -7.96 21.56
CA LEU A 289 -29.45 -7.39 22.40
C LEU A 289 -30.02 -8.39 23.43
N GLY A 290 -29.93 -9.67 23.16
CA GLY A 290 -30.36 -10.75 24.04
C GLY A 290 -29.31 -11.15 25.07
N GLY A 291 -28.10 -10.67 25.02
CA GLY A 291 -26.98 -11.07 25.86
C GLY A 291 -26.56 -12.53 25.67
N ALA A 292 -26.94 -13.15 24.55
CA ALA A 292 -26.68 -14.56 24.27
C ALA A 292 -25.32 -14.78 23.59
N ALA A 293 -24.85 -13.82 22.83
CA ALA A 293 -23.58 -13.88 22.14
C ALA A 293 -22.80 -12.57 22.30
N THR A 294 -21.48 -12.68 22.39
CA THR A 294 -20.57 -11.53 22.39
C THR A 294 -19.39 -11.81 21.46
N GLU A 295 -18.89 -10.76 20.82
CA GLU A 295 -17.67 -10.86 20.01
C GLU A 295 -16.72 -9.70 20.29
N ARG A 296 -15.43 -9.98 20.22
CA ARG A 296 -14.37 -8.98 20.26
C ARG A 296 -13.79 -8.81 18.87
N ARG A 297 -13.85 -7.58 18.38
CA ARG A 297 -13.36 -7.20 17.07
C ARG A 297 -12.19 -6.22 17.18
N ARG A 298 -11.18 -6.41 16.36
CA ARG A 298 -10.22 -5.36 16.03
C ARG A 298 -10.72 -4.66 14.77
N ILE A 299 -10.85 -3.35 14.82
CA ILE A 299 -11.20 -2.49 13.68
C ILE A 299 -10.09 -1.47 13.41
N TRP A 300 -9.96 -1.02 12.15
CA TRP A 300 -9.08 0.10 11.86
C TRP A 300 -9.55 1.35 12.60
N ASP A 301 -8.55 2.12 13.03
CA ASP A 301 -8.74 3.42 13.65
C ASP A 301 -7.75 4.42 13.09
N SER A 302 -7.76 5.64 13.58
CA SER A 302 -6.92 6.73 13.08
C SER A 302 -6.39 7.59 14.24
N CYS A 303 -5.12 7.97 14.13
CA CYS A 303 -4.57 9.00 15.03
C CYS A 303 -5.22 10.39 14.85
N PHE A 304 -6.09 10.58 13.85
CA PHE A 304 -6.95 11.76 13.70
C PHE A 304 -8.29 11.62 14.43
N SER A 305 -8.70 10.42 14.82
CA SER A 305 -9.90 10.22 15.62
C SER A 305 -9.68 10.80 17.04
N GLN A 306 -10.72 11.41 17.59
CA GLN A 306 -10.65 12.01 18.93
C GLN A 306 -10.54 10.94 20.02
N GLU A 307 -11.10 9.79 19.78
CA GLU A 307 -11.14 8.68 20.73
C GLU A 307 -9.90 7.79 20.67
N PHE A 308 -9.12 7.87 19.58
CA PHE A 308 -7.90 7.11 19.47
C PHE A 308 -6.88 7.50 20.55
N SER A 309 -6.36 6.50 21.26
CA SER A 309 -5.50 6.70 22.42
C SER A 309 -6.19 7.43 23.59
N TYR A 310 -7.51 7.29 23.71
CA TYR A 310 -8.25 7.76 24.88
C TYR A 310 -7.77 7.00 26.13
N VAL A 311 -7.44 7.73 27.18
CA VAL A 311 -7.03 7.18 28.46
C VAL A 311 -7.96 7.68 29.57
N HIS A 312 -7.90 7.08 30.76
CA HIS A 312 -8.65 7.60 31.90
C HIS A 312 -8.33 9.07 32.12
N GLY A 313 -9.33 9.93 31.96
CA GLY A 313 -9.16 11.40 32.07
C GLY A 313 -9.29 12.14 30.74
N GLY A 314 -9.36 11.47 29.60
CA GLY A 314 -9.66 12.09 28.31
C GLY A 314 -8.71 11.77 27.17
N SER A 315 -8.92 12.43 26.02
CA SER A 315 -8.06 12.33 24.85
C SER A 315 -6.72 13.03 25.11
N VAL A 316 -5.61 12.34 24.77
CA VAL A 316 -4.25 12.89 24.88
C VAL A 316 -3.92 13.91 23.77
N ARG A 317 -4.70 13.92 22.68
CA ARG A 317 -4.52 14.84 21.53
C ARG A 317 -5.85 15.53 21.19
N THR A 318 -6.15 16.59 21.93
CA THR A 318 -7.43 17.29 21.84
C THR A 318 -7.53 18.20 20.61
N SER A 319 -6.40 18.83 20.15
CA SER A 319 -6.41 19.76 19.02
C SER A 319 -6.12 19.06 17.68
N GLY A 320 -6.59 19.66 16.58
CA GLY A 320 -6.24 19.23 15.22
C GLY A 320 -4.75 19.30 14.93
N GLY A 321 -4.07 20.36 15.44
CA GLY A 321 -2.62 20.53 15.31
C GLY A 321 -1.85 19.41 15.99
N ALA A 322 -2.24 19.03 17.22
CA ALA A 322 -1.62 17.91 17.93
C ALA A 322 -1.79 16.56 17.20
N ARG A 323 -2.94 16.34 16.55
CA ARG A 323 -3.19 15.11 15.76
C ARG A 323 -2.41 15.10 14.46
N TYR A 324 -2.34 16.24 13.75
CA TYR A 324 -1.55 16.34 12.53
C TYR A 324 -0.04 16.19 12.82
N ARG A 325 0.47 16.88 13.84
CA ARG A 325 1.84 16.72 14.34
C ARG A 325 2.17 15.27 14.65
N GLN A 326 1.31 14.58 15.41
CA GLN A 326 1.47 13.15 15.68
C GLN A 326 1.59 12.33 14.41
N TRP A 327 0.71 12.57 13.44
CA TRP A 327 0.70 11.81 12.20
C TRP A 327 2.00 11.97 11.39
N ILE A 328 2.44 13.23 11.16
CA ILE A 328 3.63 13.50 10.35
C ILE A 328 4.92 13.09 11.07
N THR A 329 5.03 13.39 12.36
CA THR A 329 6.21 13.02 13.17
C THR A 329 6.32 11.51 13.32
N HIS A 330 5.21 10.81 13.60
CA HIS A 330 5.21 9.36 13.68
C HIS A 330 5.71 8.76 12.36
N LYS A 331 5.17 9.22 11.23
CA LYS A 331 5.44 8.67 9.91
C LYS A 331 6.87 8.92 9.40
N LEU A 332 7.40 10.12 9.61
CA LEU A 332 8.68 10.57 9.04
C LEU A 332 9.84 10.62 10.05
N ALA A 333 9.57 10.44 11.34
CA ALA A 333 10.57 10.50 12.38
C ALA A 333 10.54 9.28 13.32
N THR A 334 9.54 9.15 14.21
CA THR A 334 9.55 8.13 15.27
C THR A 334 9.45 6.71 14.75
N TRP A 335 8.95 6.50 13.53
CA TRP A 335 8.94 5.17 12.90
C TRP A 335 10.35 4.61 12.69
N HIS A 336 11.32 5.49 12.41
CA HIS A 336 12.71 5.07 12.33
C HIS A 336 13.23 4.50 13.65
N ASP A 337 12.80 5.07 14.78
CA ASP A 337 13.20 4.58 16.12
C ASP A 337 12.48 3.29 16.48
N GLN A 338 11.24 3.11 16.04
CA GLN A 338 10.43 1.94 16.36
C GLN A 338 10.74 0.74 15.46
N PHE A 339 10.96 0.97 14.17
CA PHE A 339 11.00 -0.08 13.15
C PHE A 339 12.25 -0.03 12.25
N GLY A 340 13.13 0.96 12.44
CA GLY A 340 14.35 1.12 11.64
C GLY A 340 14.14 1.61 10.21
N VAL A 341 12.91 2.05 9.86
CA VAL A 341 12.56 2.56 8.53
C VAL A 341 11.58 3.71 8.62
N SER A 342 11.40 4.47 7.53
CA SER A 342 10.31 5.44 7.42
C SER A 342 8.95 4.76 7.41
N GLY A 343 7.96 5.38 8.04
CA GLY A 343 6.56 5.00 7.90
C GLY A 343 5.89 5.52 6.62
N CYS A 344 6.64 6.24 5.78
CA CYS A 344 6.19 6.73 4.48
C CYS A 344 6.94 6.02 3.35
N VAL A 345 6.20 5.60 2.33
CA VAL A 345 6.73 4.97 1.11
C VAL A 345 6.53 5.84 -0.13
N GLY A 346 6.22 7.13 0.02
CA GLY A 346 6.11 8.08 -1.09
C GLY A 346 5.02 7.78 -2.12
N CYS A 347 4.00 6.98 -1.78
CA CYS A 347 2.96 6.58 -2.73
C CYS A 347 1.94 7.67 -3.10
N GLY A 348 1.96 8.85 -2.47
CA GLY A 348 1.11 10.00 -2.78
C GLY A 348 -0.37 9.89 -2.37
N ARG A 349 -0.88 8.73 -1.95
CA ARG A 349 -2.31 8.55 -1.63
C ARG A 349 -2.86 9.57 -0.64
N CYS A 350 -2.12 9.88 0.42
CA CYS A 350 -2.57 10.85 1.44
C CYS A 350 -2.73 12.27 0.90
N ILE A 351 -2.07 12.60 -0.20
CA ILE A 351 -2.19 13.86 -0.92
C ILE A 351 -3.42 13.83 -1.83
N THR A 352 -3.50 12.83 -2.70
CA THR A 352 -4.58 12.65 -3.68
C THR A 352 -5.96 12.56 -3.03
N TRP A 353 -6.07 11.79 -1.94
CA TRP A 353 -7.35 11.50 -1.27
C TRP A 353 -7.63 12.41 -0.07
N CYS A 354 -6.82 13.46 0.12
CA CYS A 354 -7.14 14.52 1.08
C CYS A 354 -8.19 15.47 0.48
N PRO A 355 -9.40 15.60 1.04
CA PRO A 355 -10.46 16.43 0.43
C PRO A 355 -10.10 17.90 0.35
N VAL A 356 -9.11 18.37 1.10
CA VAL A 356 -8.60 19.75 1.10
C VAL A 356 -7.18 19.87 0.56
N GLY A 357 -6.65 18.81 -0.06
CA GLY A 357 -5.39 18.85 -0.78
C GLY A 357 -4.15 19.07 0.08
N ILE A 358 -4.14 18.67 1.36
CA ILE A 358 -2.93 18.76 2.20
C ILE A 358 -1.86 17.83 1.64
N ASP A 359 -0.67 18.40 1.37
CA ASP A 359 0.48 17.72 0.80
C ASP A 359 1.58 17.53 1.85
N ILE A 360 1.85 16.27 2.22
CA ILE A 360 2.86 15.93 3.24
C ILE A 360 4.26 16.43 2.85
N THR A 361 4.60 16.47 1.56
CA THR A 361 5.91 16.94 1.10
C THR A 361 6.04 18.45 1.29
N ALA A 362 4.99 19.20 0.97
CA ALA A 362 4.93 20.64 1.20
C ALA A 362 4.97 20.98 2.69
N GLU A 363 4.23 20.24 3.52
CA GLU A 363 4.23 20.48 4.96
C GLU A 363 5.57 20.14 5.63
N ALA A 364 6.24 19.08 5.19
CA ALA A 364 7.58 18.73 5.67
C ALA A 364 8.63 19.76 5.24
N ARG A 365 8.49 20.33 4.03
CA ARG A 365 9.36 21.42 3.55
C ARG A 365 9.14 22.69 4.37
N ALA A 366 7.89 23.05 4.64
CA ALA A 366 7.53 24.29 5.33
C ALA A 366 8.08 24.41 6.76
N VAL A 367 8.49 23.31 7.40
CA VAL A 367 9.13 23.35 8.72
C VAL A 367 10.65 23.49 8.65
N ARG A 368 11.25 23.50 7.44
CA ARG A 368 12.69 23.76 7.26
C ARG A 368 12.99 25.25 7.44
N PRO A 369 14.09 25.63 8.17
CA PRO A 369 14.50 27.03 8.30
C PRO A 369 14.91 27.60 6.92
N GLY A 370 14.42 28.77 6.58
CA GLY A 370 14.85 29.53 5.40
C GLY A 370 13.96 29.38 4.15
N GLU A 371 13.00 28.50 4.12
CA GLU A 371 11.98 28.43 3.06
C GLU A 371 10.74 29.26 3.46
N THR A 372 10.86 30.59 3.52
CA THR A 372 9.68 31.45 3.54
C THR A 372 8.96 31.34 2.21
N GLN A 373 7.70 30.95 2.27
CA GLN A 373 6.80 30.87 1.13
C GLN A 373 6.81 32.21 0.38
N GLY A 374 7.22 32.18 -0.90
CA GLY A 374 6.80 33.19 -1.84
C GLY A 374 5.27 33.12 -1.92
N SER A 375 4.64 34.21 -1.56
CA SER A 375 3.22 34.51 -1.61
C SER A 375 2.63 34.28 -3.00
#